data_9161868f0816a6665379b19ab976da7b
#
_entry.id   9161868f0816a6665379b19ab976da7b
#
_cell.length_a   1.000
_cell.length_b   1.000
_cell.length_c   1.000
_cell.angle_alpha   90.00
_cell.angle_beta   90.00
_cell.angle_gamma   90.00
#
_symmetry.space_group_name_H-M   'P 1'
#
loop_
_entity.id
_entity.type
_entity.pdbx_description
1 polymer ?
#
loop_
_entity_poly.entity_id
_entity_poly.type
_entity_poly.pdbx_seq_one_letter_code
_entity_poly.pdbx_strand_id
1 'polypeptide(L)'
;MGFSAHFFCARTQKKKFHSSSEFDKISDGINQKGRAEKETDCYNEVKIRQIQSAYRQDKTLCRREEKTMKNRKTQFQKLGIAVFVIAVTGIATCAVQYNNHKQFDLTVGEHSIGKEEYLNCMKSVEYDTKMQIQQDYNAIYEEDFWEKEYDDKHGYEILAENTVEQLKYIHAVYDLAKECGDVSDSSYEALEQRWKDENAERSEKVAKGEVIYGLQLYLDYEISTLKEQYCNDLTREGMKLTEAEVLECYESRDWIFGGNEENADLETARVAVEREVCEQKYDEKITQLENDSQVNGDMEQVSRFTLKNIE
;
A
#
# COMPACT_ATOMS: atom_id res chain seq x y z
N MET A 1 -20.98 8.81 -6.06
CA MET A 1 -20.45 7.46 -5.99
C MET A 1 -19.24 7.34 -6.93
N GLY A 2 -18.22 8.13 -6.82
CA GLY A 2 -17.09 8.16 -7.76
C GLY A 2 -15.82 8.82 -7.20
N PHE A 3 -15.73 8.99 -5.87
CA PHE A 3 -14.68 9.83 -5.26
C PHE A 3 -13.40 9.07 -4.88
N SER A 4 -13.44 7.74 -4.63
CA SER A 4 -12.28 6.97 -4.16
C SER A 4 -11.18 6.82 -5.20
N ALA A 5 -11.51 6.57 -6.47
CA ALA A 5 -10.51 6.31 -7.52
C ALA A 5 -9.64 7.54 -7.89
N HIS A 6 -10.18 8.77 -7.77
CA HIS A 6 -9.44 9.99 -8.12
C HIS A 6 -8.39 10.40 -7.07
N PHE A 7 -8.62 10.11 -5.79
CA PHE A 7 -7.70 10.50 -4.72
C PHE A 7 -6.39 9.68 -4.73
N PHE A 8 -6.48 8.39 -5.00
CA PHE A 8 -5.31 7.51 -5.06
C PHE A 8 -4.41 7.78 -6.28
N CYS A 9 -4.99 8.12 -7.43
CA CYS A 9 -4.22 8.43 -8.63
C CYS A 9 -3.32 9.68 -8.45
N ALA A 10 -3.77 10.69 -7.70
CA ALA A 10 -2.99 11.89 -7.44
C ALA A 10 -1.76 11.63 -6.53
N ARG A 11 -1.87 10.68 -5.57
CA ARG A 11 -0.77 10.34 -4.65
C ARG A 11 0.34 9.53 -5.33
N THR A 12 -0.04 8.62 -6.22
CA THR A 12 0.93 7.81 -7.00
C THR A 12 1.70 8.67 -8.00
N GLN A 13 1.06 9.66 -8.63
CA GLN A 13 1.74 10.56 -9.55
C GLN A 13 2.78 11.48 -8.87
N LYS A 14 2.55 11.93 -7.62
CA LYS A 14 3.56 12.73 -6.89
C LYS A 14 4.83 11.95 -6.54
N LYS A 15 4.73 10.65 -6.26
CA LYS A 15 5.93 9.81 -6.02
C LYS A 15 6.71 9.51 -7.31
N LYS A 16 6.07 9.41 -8.47
CA LYS A 16 6.76 9.24 -9.78
C LYS A 16 7.63 10.46 -10.14
N PHE A 17 7.26 11.68 -9.74
CA PHE A 17 8.01 12.90 -10.10
C PHE A 17 9.39 13.03 -9.42
N HIS A 18 9.63 12.37 -8.28
CA HIS A 18 10.95 12.43 -7.62
C HIS A 18 11.97 11.40 -8.14
N SER A 19 11.53 10.35 -8.80
CA SER A 19 12.40 9.36 -9.44
C SER A 19 12.96 9.84 -10.79
N SER A 20 12.21 10.68 -11.51
CA SER A 20 12.59 11.19 -12.83
C SER A 20 13.80 12.11 -12.80
N SER A 21 14.03 12.86 -11.72
CA SER A 21 15.10 13.86 -11.66
C SER A 21 16.53 13.28 -11.53
N GLU A 22 16.66 12.01 -11.17
CA GLU A 22 17.97 11.33 -11.17
C GLU A 22 18.31 10.69 -12.52
N PHE A 23 17.32 10.35 -13.33
CA PHE A 23 17.55 9.82 -14.68
C PHE A 23 17.99 10.89 -15.68
N ASP A 24 17.52 12.13 -15.56
CA ASP A 24 17.87 13.23 -16.47
C ASP A 24 19.35 13.64 -16.38
N LYS A 25 20.02 13.37 -15.24
CA LYS A 25 21.46 13.68 -15.08
C LYS A 25 22.38 12.70 -15.80
N ILE A 26 21.88 11.58 -16.27
CA ILE A 26 22.68 10.56 -16.98
C ILE A 26 22.60 10.75 -18.51
N SER A 27 21.56 11.41 -19.00
CA SER A 27 21.30 11.61 -20.45
C SER A 27 22.12 12.75 -21.07
N ASP A 28 22.43 13.79 -20.32
CA ASP A 28 23.15 14.97 -20.87
C ASP A 28 24.65 14.76 -21.13
N GLY A 29 25.21 13.59 -20.73
CA GLY A 29 26.62 13.25 -20.93
C GLY A 29 26.97 12.64 -22.29
N ILE A 30 26.00 12.33 -23.12
CA ILE A 30 26.24 11.49 -24.34
C ILE A 30 26.46 12.33 -25.62
N ASN A 31 26.24 13.64 -25.61
CA ASN A 31 26.24 14.45 -26.83
C ASN A 31 27.39 15.45 -26.98
N GLN A 32 28.62 15.09 -26.59
CA GLN A 32 29.81 15.80 -27.03
C GLN A 32 30.81 14.88 -27.75
N LYS A 33 30.82 15.04 -29.03
CA LYS A 33 31.63 14.50 -30.10
C LYS A 33 33.11 14.23 -29.82
N GLY A 34 33.53 13.01 -30.15
CA GLY A 34 34.63 12.81 -31.11
C GLY A 34 36.03 13.13 -30.64
N ARG A 35 36.46 12.46 -29.51
CA ARG A 35 37.91 12.21 -29.26
C ARG A 35 38.20 11.12 -28.20
N ALA A 36 37.26 10.30 -27.85
CA ALA A 36 37.36 9.36 -26.72
C ALA A 36 36.92 7.91 -27.05
N GLU A 37 37.10 7.44 -28.27
CA GLU A 37 36.75 6.03 -28.62
C GLU A 37 37.57 4.96 -27.84
N LYS A 38 38.66 5.34 -27.19
CA LYS A 38 39.43 4.40 -26.35
C LYS A 38 39.12 4.46 -24.85
N GLU A 39 38.54 5.54 -24.34
CA GLU A 39 38.13 5.66 -22.94
C GLU A 39 36.70 5.15 -22.68
N THR A 40 35.83 5.25 -23.69
CA THR A 40 34.45 4.75 -23.61
C THR A 40 34.35 3.24 -23.51
N ASP A 41 35.23 2.48 -24.14
CA ASP A 41 35.23 1.02 -24.06
C ASP A 41 35.61 0.54 -22.64
N CYS A 42 36.56 1.22 -21.99
CA CYS A 42 36.97 0.84 -20.63
C CYS A 42 35.86 1.17 -19.61
N TYR A 43 35.16 2.28 -19.78
CA TYR A 43 34.07 2.70 -18.89
C TYR A 43 32.82 1.79 -19.03
N ASN A 44 32.51 1.38 -20.25
CA ASN A 44 31.41 0.46 -20.54
C ASN A 44 31.71 -0.96 -20.00
N GLU A 45 32.96 -1.43 -20.14
CA GLU A 45 33.38 -2.72 -19.57
C GLU A 45 33.30 -2.73 -18.03
N VAL A 46 33.68 -1.65 -17.36
CA VAL A 46 33.59 -1.53 -15.90
C VAL A 46 32.13 -1.53 -15.46
N LYS A 47 31.27 -0.80 -16.17
CA LYS A 47 29.82 -0.74 -15.88
C LYS A 47 29.14 -2.09 -16.12
N ILE A 48 29.48 -2.80 -17.19
CA ILE A 48 28.98 -4.16 -17.48
C ILE A 48 29.47 -5.14 -16.41
N ARG A 49 30.70 -5.04 -15.95
CA ARG A 49 31.23 -5.90 -14.86
C ARG A 49 30.55 -5.60 -13.54
N GLN A 50 30.22 -4.32 -13.24
CA GLN A 50 29.45 -3.96 -12.05
C GLN A 50 28.02 -4.52 -12.11
N ILE A 51 27.33 -4.37 -13.22
CA ILE A 51 26.00 -4.94 -13.42
C ILE A 51 26.02 -6.47 -13.34
N GLN A 52 27.01 -7.11 -13.95
CA GLN A 52 27.18 -8.58 -13.85
C GLN A 52 27.55 -9.05 -12.44
N SER A 53 28.28 -8.24 -11.66
CA SER A 53 28.60 -8.56 -10.27
C SER A 53 27.38 -8.42 -9.37
N ALA A 54 26.56 -7.36 -9.57
CA ALA A 54 25.30 -7.17 -8.87
C ALA A 54 24.31 -8.31 -9.18
N TYR A 55 24.17 -8.70 -10.46
CA TYR A 55 23.32 -9.81 -10.86
C TYR A 55 23.79 -11.17 -10.31
N ARG A 56 25.10 -11.36 -10.15
CA ARG A 56 25.64 -12.58 -9.49
C ARG A 56 25.43 -12.58 -7.97
N GLN A 57 25.48 -11.40 -7.32
CA GLN A 57 25.17 -11.28 -5.91
C GLN A 57 23.69 -11.56 -5.62
N ASP A 58 22.79 -11.03 -6.45
CA ASP A 58 21.35 -11.26 -6.33
C ASP A 58 21.00 -12.74 -6.52
N LYS A 59 21.59 -13.42 -7.52
CA LYS A 59 21.41 -14.85 -7.73
C LYS A 59 21.97 -15.74 -6.60
N THR A 60 22.97 -15.24 -5.85
CA THR A 60 23.50 -15.94 -4.67
C THR A 60 22.65 -15.69 -3.43
N LEU A 61 22.00 -14.52 -3.33
CA LEU A 61 21.02 -14.22 -2.29
C LEU A 61 19.75 -15.08 -2.46
N CYS A 62 19.15 -15.12 -3.66
CA CYS A 62 18.03 -16.02 -3.94
C CYS A 62 18.31 -17.50 -3.61
N ARG A 63 19.50 -18.00 -3.92
CA ARG A 63 19.88 -19.37 -3.55
C ARG A 63 20.08 -19.58 -2.03
N ARG A 64 20.42 -18.52 -1.29
CA ARG A 64 20.49 -18.58 0.17
C ARG A 64 19.10 -18.58 0.80
N GLU A 65 18.18 -17.80 0.27
CA GLU A 65 16.80 -17.76 0.74
C GLU A 65 16.07 -19.07 0.48
N GLU A 66 16.23 -19.69 -0.70
CA GLU A 66 15.70 -21.04 -0.95
C GLU A 66 16.21 -22.10 0.03
N LYS A 67 17.49 -22.02 0.44
CA LYS A 67 18.05 -22.95 1.44
C LYS A 67 17.53 -22.67 2.84
N THR A 68 17.30 -21.38 3.20
CA THR A 68 16.72 -21.02 4.51
C THR A 68 15.24 -21.38 4.58
N MET A 69 14.46 -21.21 3.53
CA MET A 69 13.07 -21.66 3.48
C MET A 69 12.91 -23.18 3.55
N LYS A 70 13.81 -23.95 2.91
CA LYS A 70 13.82 -25.43 3.06
C LYS A 70 14.14 -25.88 4.49
N ASN A 71 15.02 -25.17 5.19
CA ASN A 71 15.35 -25.48 6.59
C ASN A 71 14.23 -25.06 7.56
N ARG A 72 13.48 -23.97 7.27
CA ARG A 72 12.31 -23.56 8.06
C ARG A 72 11.19 -24.61 7.98
N LYS A 73 10.87 -25.15 6.80
CA LYS A 73 9.83 -26.21 6.67
C LYS A 73 10.13 -27.45 7.52
N THR A 74 11.40 -27.80 7.74
CA THR A 74 11.76 -28.94 8.60
C THR A 74 11.75 -28.62 10.09
N GLN A 75 11.86 -27.34 10.49
CA GLN A 75 11.69 -26.94 11.89
C GLN A 75 10.22 -26.83 12.29
N PHE A 76 9.31 -26.39 11.40
CA PHE A 76 7.87 -26.30 11.67
C PHE A 76 7.20 -27.65 11.94
N GLN A 77 7.72 -28.77 11.41
CA GLN A 77 7.21 -30.10 11.72
C GLN A 77 7.55 -30.60 13.14
N LYS A 78 8.50 -29.97 13.84
CA LYS A 78 8.85 -30.30 15.25
C LYS A 78 8.15 -29.42 16.28
N LEU A 79 7.50 -28.33 15.88
CA LEU A 79 6.79 -27.36 16.77
C LEU A 79 5.31 -27.65 16.94
N GLY A 80 4.76 -28.70 16.34
CA GLY A 80 3.35 -29.05 16.36
C GLY A 80 2.76 -29.44 17.73
N ILE A 81 3.54 -29.45 18.80
CA ILE A 81 3.09 -29.88 20.14
C ILE A 81 2.97 -28.70 21.13
N ALA A 82 3.60 -27.54 20.85
CA ALA A 82 3.54 -26.38 21.76
C ALA A 82 2.29 -25.48 21.52
N VAL A 83 1.62 -25.60 20.38
CA VAL A 83 0.48 -24.73 19.99
C VAL A 83 -0.80 -25.04 20.77
N PHE A 84 -0.91 -26.23 21.38
CA PHE A 84 -2.15 -26.62 22.09
C PHE A 84 -2.33 -26.02 23.48
N VAL A 85 -1.29 -25.41 24.06
CA VAL A 85 -1.34 -24.81 25.41
C VAL A 85 -1.73 -23.33 25.38
N ILE A 86 -1.54 -22.64 24.25
CA ILE A 86 -1.84 -21.20 24.12
C ILE A 86 -3.34 -20.96 23.83
N ALA A 87 -4.07 -21.95 23.35
CA ALA A 87 -5.51 -21.81 23.06
C ALA A 87 -6.38 -21.63 24.31
N VAL A 88 -5.91 -22.02 25.50
CA VAL A 88 -6.69 -21.92 26.75
C VAL A 88 -6.51 -20.57 27.45
N THR A 89 -5.39 -19.86 27.19
CA THR A 89 -5.17 -18.52 27.78
C THR A 89 -5.78 -17.39 26.96
N GLY A 90 -6.08 -17.62 25.66
CA GLY A 90 -6.72 -16.64 24.77
C GLY A 90 -8.18 -16.32 25.11
N ILE A 91 -8.91 -17.26 25.77
CA ILE A 91 -10.35 -17.08 26.08
C ILE A 91 -10.55 -16.10 27.25
N ALA A 92 -9.58 -15.96 28.15
CA ALA A 92 -9.70 -15.04 29.29
C ALA A 92 -9.42 -13.57 28.91
N THR A 93 -8.60 -13.32 27.88
CA THR A 93 -8.31 -11.98 27.39
C THR A 93 -9.46 -11.43 26.54
N CYS A 94 -10.14 -12.26 25.76
CA CYS A 94 -11.34 -11.84 25.00
C CYS A 94 -12.47 -11.33 25.90
N ALA A 95 -12.64 -11.87 27.11
CA ALA A 95 -13.73 -11.45 28.02
C ALA A 95 -13.49 -10.07 28.64
N VAL A 96 -12.23 -9.61 28.76
CA VAL A 96 -11.91 -8.29 29.29
C VAL A 96 -12.02 -7.22 28.19
N GLN A 97 -11.67 -7.53 26.96
CA GLN A 97 -11.89 -6.64 25.80
C GLN A 97 -13.39 -6.47 25.51
N TYR A 98 -14.19 -7.53 25.63
CA TYR A 98 -15.64 -7.48 25.38
C TYR A 98 -16.39 -6.45 26.28
N ASN A 99 -15.92 -6.18 27.50
CA ASN A 99 -16.54 -5.19 28.38
C ASN A 99 -16.18 -3.73 28.07
N ASN A 100 -15.09 -3.47 27.36
CA ASN A 100 -14.70 -2.12 26.93
C ASN A 100 -15.38 -1.67 25.62
N HIS A 101 -15.97 -2.60 24.87
CA HIS A 101 -16.60 -2.33 23.56
C HIS A 101 -18.00 -1.70 23.63
N LYS A 102 -18.61 -1.55 24.82
CA LYS A 102 -19.98 -1.03 24.96
C LYS A 102 -20.19 0.44 24.53
N GLN A 103 -19.16 1.16 24.13
CA GLN A 103 -19.27 2.57 23.69
C GLN A 103 -18.82 2.83 22.26
N PHE A 104 -18.28 1.84 21.55
CA PHE A 104 -17.86 1.98 20.18
C PHE A 104 -18.11 0.65 19.50
N ASP A 105 -19.10 0.60 18.64
CA ASP A 105 -19.51 -0.62 17.91
C ASP A 105 -19.51 -0.28 16.42
N LEU A 106 -18.50 -0.76 15.74
CA LEU A 106 -18.33 -0.57 14.30
C LEU A 106 -17.80 -1.88 13.70
N THR A 107 -18.45 -2.33 12.64
CA THR A 107 -18.02 -3.50 11.87
C THR A 107 -17.93 -3.11 10.40
N VAL A 108 -16.85 -3.50 9.75
CA VAL A 108 -16.62 -3.31 8.32
C VAL A 108 -16.42 -4.68 7.68
N GLY A 109 -17.36 -5.10 6.82
CA GLY A 109 -17.39 -6.46 6.32
C GLY A 109 -17.52 -7.48 7.48
N GLU A 110 -16.55 -8.38 7.60
CA GLU A 110 -16.47 -9.37 8.68
C GLU A 110 -15.59 -8.90 9.86
N HIS A 111 -15.00 -7.71 9.78
CA HIS A 111 -14.05 -7.18 10.76
C HIS A 111 -14.74 -6.31 11.81
N SER A 112 -14.56 -6.65 13.08
CA SER A 112 -14.96 -5.78 14.20
C SER A 112 -13.85 -4.76 14.45
N ILE A 113 -14.15 -3.49 14.26
CA ILE A 113 -13.17 -2.40 14.32
C ILE A 113 -12.92 -2.00 15.78
N GLY A 114 -11.67 -2.10 16.21
CA GLY A 114 -11.23 -1.65 17.51
C GLY A 114 -11.08 -0.13 17.58
N LYS A 115 -11.15 0.44 18.81
CA LYS A 115 -10.94 1.89 18.98
C LYS A 115 -9.57 2.35 18.51
N GLU A 116 -8.53 1.57 18.76
CA GLU A 116 -7.15 1.90 18.40
C GLU A 116 -6.99 1.89 16.87
N GLU A 117 -7.51 0.87 16.23
CA GLU A 117 -7.54 0.76 14.77
C GLU A 117 -8.26 1.96 14.14
N TYR A 118 -9.47 2.27 14.64
CA TYR A 118 -10.23 3.43 14.19
C TYR A 118 -9.44 4.74 14.32
N LEU A 119 -8.85 4.99 15.50
CA LEU A 119 -8.09 6.22 15.77
C LEU A 119 -6.83 6.33 14.90
N ASN A 120 -6.14 5.23 14.66
CA ASN A 120 -4.98 5.21 13.77
C ASN A 120 -5.39 5.51 12.32
N CYS A 121 -6.51 4.92 11.86
CA CYS A 121 -7.07 5.21 10.55
C CYS A 121 -7.57 6.66 10.45
N MET A 122 -8.29 7.16 11.45
CA MET A 122 -8.77 8.54 11.51
C MET A 122 -7.62 9.54 11.35
N LYS A 123 -6.54 9.37 12.10
CA LYS A 123 -5.35 10.23 12.00
C LYS A 123 -4.70 10.19 10.62
N SER A 124 -4.77 9.07 9.92
CA SER A 124 -4.21 8.96 8.57
C SER A 124 -4.99 9.75 7.52
N VAL A 125 -6.29 9.93 7.70
CA VAL A 125 -7.16 10.64 6.75
C VAL A 125 -7.51 12.06 7.19
N GLU A 126 -7.19 12.47 8.41
CA GLU A 126 -7.56 13.77 8.99
C GLU A 126 -7.06 14.94 8.14
N TYR A 127 -5.77 14.92 7.76
CA TYR A 127 -5.21 15.99 6.94
C TYR A 127 -5.87 16.07 5.57
N ASP A 128 -6.08 14.95 4.90
CA ASP A 128 -6.68 14.91 3.56
C ASP A 128 -8.16 15.33 3.63
N THR A 129 -8.88 14.93 4.67
CA THR A 129 -10.26 15.38 4.92
C THR A 129 -10.33 16.89 5.15
N LYS A 130 -9.42 17.44 5.97
CA LYS A 130 -9.33 18.88 6.16
C LYS A 130 -9.11 19.63 4.85
N MET A 131 -8.17 19.16 4.03
CA MET A 131 -7.89 19.76 2.74
C MET A 131 -9.08 19.65 1.78
N GLN A 132 -9.80 18.55 1.80
CA GLN A 132 -11.02 18.35 1.04
C GLN A 132 -12.09 19.38 1.44
N ILE A 133 -12.39 19.51 2.74
CA ILE A 133 -13.38 20.47 3.25
C ILE A 133 -12.98 21.92 2.86
N GLN A 134 -11.70 22.27 3.01
CA GLN A 134 -11.23 23.60 2.61
C GLN A 134 -11.41 23.86 1.12
N GLN A 135 -11.19 22.87 0.28
CA GLN A 135 -11.32 22.99 -1.17
C GLN A 135 -12.77 23.03 -1.61
N ASP A 136 -13.62 22.15 -1.08
CA ASP A 136 -15.00 21.97 -1.55
C ASP A 136 -15.91 23.11 -1.05
N TYR A 137 -15.64 23.61 0.17
CA TYR A 137 -16.48 24.64 0.81
C TYR A 137 -15.79 25.99 0.97
N ASN A 138 -14.57 26.15 0.43
CA ASN A 138 -13.74 27.35 0.64
C ASN A 138 -13.61 27.72 2.13
N ALA A 139 -13.52 26.71 2.99
CA ALA A 139 -13.48 26.85 4.43
C ALA A 139 -12.09 27.26 4.93
N ILE A 140 -12.05 28.07 5.99
CA ILE A 140 -10.80 28.45 6.68
C ILE A 140 -10.67 27.57 7.92
N TYR A 141 -9.45 27.05 8.17
CA TYR A 141 -9.20 26.26 9.37
C TYR A 141 -9.13 27.17 10.60
N GLU A 142 -10.13 27.03 11.46
CA GLU A 142 -10.33 27.77 12.72
C GLU A 142 -10.60 26.78 13.85
N GLU A 143 -10.71 27.28 15.10
CA GLU A 143 -10.87 26.45 16.30
C GLU A 143 -12.14 25.56 16.25
N ASP A 144 -13.21 26.04 15.60
CA ASP A 144 -14.50 25.33 15.44
C ASP A 144 -14.62 24.56 14.10
N PHE A 145 -13.52 24.43 13.35
CA PHE A 145 -13.53 23.88 12.01
C PHE A 145 -14.24 22.52 11.92
N TRP A 146 -13.96 21.63 12.83
CA TRP A 146 -14.56 20.31 12.85
C TRP A 146 -16.02 20.28 13.32
N GLU A 147 -16.42 21.23 14.16
CA GLU A 147 -17.80 21.37 14.65
C GLU A 147 -18.70 22.17 13.70
N LYS A 148 -18.11 22.87 12.72
CA LYS A 148 -18.81 23.67 11.75
C LYS A 148 -19.57 22.78 10.76
N GLU A 149 -20.75 23.26 10.35
CA GLU A 149 -21.59 22.59 9.36
C GLU A 149 -21.17 22.97 7.94
N TYR A 150 -20.99 21.96 7.10
CA TYR A 150 -20.66 22.05 5.69
C TYR A 150 -21.75 21.30 4.91
N ASP A 151 -22.62 22.03 4.23
CA ASP A 151 -23.91 21.54 3.75
C ASP A 151 -24.75 20.97 4.91
N ASP A 152 -25.10 19.71 4.90
CA ASP A 152 -25.92 19.05 5.93
C ASP A 152 -25.09 18.21 6.92
N LYS A 153 -23.74 18.38 6.97
CA LYS A 153 -22.84 17.59 7.81
C LYS A 153 -21.81 18.44 8.53
N HIS A 154 -21.50 18.08 9.77
CA HIS A 154 -20.36 18.67 10.46
C HIS A 154 -19.02 18.11 9.96
N GLY A 155 -17.95 18.89 10.10
CA GLY A 155 -16.60 18.46 9.68
C GLY A 155 -16.16 17.12 10.30
N TYR A 156 -16.49 16.88 11.58
CA TYR A 156 -16.19 15.61 12.25
C TYR A 156 -17.02 14.42 11.70
N GLU A 157 -18.19 14.66 11.13
CA GLU A 157 -19.00 13.63 10.48
C GLU A 157 -18.38 13.23 9.13
N ILE A 158 -17.90 14.23 8.38
CA ILE A 158 -17.18 14.00 7.13
C ILE A 158 -15.88 13.20 7.42
N LEU A 159 -15.16 13.56 8.50
CA LEU A 159 -13.97 12.81 8.92
C LEU A 159 -14.31 11.37 9.32
N ALA A 160 -15.41 11.16 10.05
CA ALA A 160 -15.85 9.83 10.42
C ALA A 160 -16.20 8.96 9.20
N GLU A 161 -16.91 9.52 8.22
CA GLU A 161 -17.23 8.84 6.96
C GLU A 161 -15.94 8.49 6.18
N ASN A 162 -15.03 9.45 6.01
CA ASN A 162 -13.76 9.22 5.32
C ASN A 162 -12.91 8.16 6.04
N THR A 163 -12.96 8.12 7.36
CA THR A 163 -12.28 7.08 8.16
C THR A 163 -12.87 5.70 7.87
N VAL A 164 -14.20 5.59 7.81
CA VAL A 164 -14.87 4.32 7.51
C VAL A 164 -14.58 3.87 6.08
N GLU A 165 -14.59 4.77 5.10
CA GLU A 165 -14.22 4.42 3.72
C GLU A 165 -12.75 3.98 3.62
N GLN A 166 -11.85 4.61 4.37
CA GLN A 166 -10.45 4.17 4.43
C GLN A 166 -10.29 2.78 5.09
N LEU A 167 -11.08 2.49 6.14
CA LEU A 167 -11.10 1.17 6.75
C LEU A 167 -11.61 0.11 5.78
N LYS A 168 -12.65 0.39 5.00
CA LYS A 168 -13.14 -0.52 3.95
C LYS A 168 -12.03 -0.86 2.95
N TYR A 169 -11.31 0.16 2.49
CA TYR A 169 -10.18 -0.03 1.59
C TYR A 169 -9.07 -0.90 2.21
N ILE A 170 -8.66 -0.61 3.45
CA ILE A 170 -7.61 -1.36 4.14
C ILE A 170 -8.03 -2.83 4.27
N HIS A 171 -9.24 -3.10 4.77
CA HIS A 171 -9.73 -4.47 4.93
C HIS A 171 -9.89 -5.19 3.59
N ALA A 172 -10.36 -4.51 2.53
CA ALA A 172 -10.45 -5.10 1.20
C ALA A 172 -9.08 -5.56 0.68
N VAL A 173 -8.02 -4.75 0.90
CA VAL A 173 -6.65 -5.11 0.52
C VAL A 173 -6.16 -6.33 1.29
N TYR A 174 -6.35 -6.37 2.61
CA TYR A 174 -5.87 -7.48 3.43
C TYR A 174 -6.68 -8.76 3.23
N ASP A 175 -7.97 -8.67 2.99
CA ASP A 175 -8.81 -9.82 2.69
C ASP A 175 -8.44 -10.43 1.33
N LEU A 176 -8.19 -9.59 0.32
CA LEU A 176 -7.66 -10.07 -0.96
C LEU A 176 -6.28 -10.73 -0.79
N ALA A 177 -5.39 -10.11 -0.03
CA ALA A 177 -4.06 -10.66 0.23
C ALA A 177 -4.12 -12.01 0.98
N LYS A 178 -5.07 -12.17 1.91
CA LYS A 178 -5.33 -13.44 2.61
C LYS A 178 -5.92 -14.49 1.66
N GLU A 179 -6.88 -14.12 0.82
CA GLU A 179 -7.45 -15.00 -0.20
C GLU A 179 -6.35 -15.52 -1.14
N CYS A 180 -5.41 -14.67 -1.53
CA CYS A 180 -4.28 -15.03 -2.37
C CYS A 180 -3.16 -15.78 -1.63
N GLY A 181 -3.18 -15.83 -0.30
CA GLY A 181 -2.15 -16.46 0.52
C GLY A 181 -0.89 -15.60 0.71
N ASP A 182 -0.95 -14.32 0.41
CA ASP A 182 0.15 -13.36 0.60
C ASP A 182 0.32 -13.03 2.09
N VAL A 183 -0.79 -12.97 2.84
CA VAL A 183 -0.81 -12.91 4.30
C VAL A 183 -1.59 -14.10 4.87
N SER A 184 -1.26 -14.50 6.09
CA SER A 184 -1.93 -15.61 6.77
C SER A 184 -3.21 -15.17 7.49
N ASP A 185 -3.30 -13.90 7.86
CA ASP A 185 -4.37 -13.31 8.65
C ASP A 185 -4.53 -11.84 8.26
N SER A 186 -5.79 -11.42 7.99
CA SER A 186 -6.18 -10.07 7.58
C SER A 186 -6.56 -9.16 8.75
N SER A 187 -6.50 -9.64 10.01
CA SER A 187 -6.88 -8.86 11.19
C SER A 187 -5.90 -7.71 11.46
N TYR A 188 -6.40 -6.68 12.14
CA TYR A 188 -5.59 -5.55 12.58
C TYR A 188 -4.48 -5.98 13.54
N GLU A 189 -4.75 -6.92 14.44
CA GLU A 189 -3.75 -7.47 15.36
C GLU A 189 -2.61 -8.17 14.61
N ALA A 190 -2.94 -8.88 13.53
CA ALA A 190 -1.92 -9.51 12.69
C ALA A 190 -1.07 -8.48 11.92
N LEU A 191 -1.68 -7.38 11.46
CA LEU A 191 -0.95 -6.23 10.89
C LEU A 191 0.02 -5.62 11.91
N GLU A 192 -0.46 -5.34 13.14
CA GLU A 192 0.41 -4.82 14.19
C GLU A 192 1.57 -5.76 14.52
N GLN A 193 1.32 -7.08 14.50
CA GLN A 193 2.38 -8.05 14.75
C GLN A 193 3.42 -8.04 13.63
N ARG A 194 3.01 -7.99 12.35
CA ARG A 194 3.92 -7.89 11.21
C ARG A 194 4.74 -6.60 11.26
N TRP A 195 4.12 -5.48 11.61
CA TRP A 195 4.81 -4.21 11.84
C TRP A 195 5.88 -4.30 12.94
N LYS A 196 5.55 -4.93 14.07
CA LYS A 196 6.50 -5.12 15.19
C LYS A 196 7.67 -6.02 14.79
N ASP A 197 7.39 -7.10 14.04
CA ASP A 197 8.41 -8.04 13.57
C ASP A 197 9.35 -7.38 12.55
N GLU A 198 8.83 -6.61 11.60
CA GLU A 198 9.64 -5.85 10.64
C GLU A 198 10.54 -4.82 11.35
N ASN A 199 9.99 -4.09 12.33
CA ASN A 199 10.75 -3.13 13.10
C ASN A 199 11.81 -3.79 13.99
N ALA A 200 11.56 -4.99 14.50
CA ALA A 200 12.56 -5.76 15.25
C ALA A 200 13.76 -6.13 14.35
N GLU A 201 13.49 -6.60 13.12
CA GLU A 201 14.55 -6.86 12.14
C GLU A 201 15.32 -5.60 11.74
N ARG A 202 14.63 -4.47 11.57
CA ARG A 202 15.23 -3.19 11.22
C ARG A 202 16.05 -2.61 12.36
N SER A 203 15.63 -2.79 13.60
CA SER A 203 16.35 -2.30 14.78
C SER A 203 17.77 -2.88 14.89
N GLU A 204 17.97 -4.12 14.44
CA GLU A 204 19.29 -4.74 14.35
C GLU A 204 20.19 -4.10 13.28
N LYS A 205 19.59 -3.35 12.35
CA LYS A 205 20.26 -2.73 11.19
C LYS A 205 20.34 -1.21 11.28
N VAL A 206 19.79 -0.57 12.33
CA VAL A 206 19.76 0.90 12.50
C VAL A 206 21.18 1.50 12.39
N ALA A 207 22.19 0.85 12.94
CA ALA A 207 23.58 1.29 12.81
C ALA A 207 24.11 1.30 11.35
N LYS A 208 23.36 0.69 10.41
CA LYS A 208 23.66 0.67 8.97
C LYS A 208 22.79 1.64 8.18
N GLY A 209 21.98 2.48 8.85
CA GLY A 209 21.12 3.47 8.22
C GLY A 209 19.71 3.00 7.94
N GLU A 210 19.26 1.84 8.43
CA GLU A 210 17.87 1.41 8.33
C GLU A 210 16.96 2.29 9.20
N VAL A 211 15.74 2.50 8.73
CA VAL A 211 14.73 3.32 9.41
C VAL A 211 13.68 2.44 10.05
N ILE A 212 13.28 2.77 11.28
CA ILE A 212 12.15 2.16 11.97
C ILE A 212 10.86 2.84 11.48
N TYR A 213 9.88 2.04 11.10
CA TYR A 213 8.61 2.54 10.60
C TYR A 213 7.64 2.87 11.73
N GLY A 214 6.97 4.03 11.65
CA GLY A 214 5.68 4.21 12.30
C GLY A 214 4.62 3.31 11.67
N LEU A 215 3.56 2.98 12.42
CA LEU A 215 2.52 2.06 11.93
C LEU A 215 1.91 2.51 10.59
N GLN A 216 1.60 3.81 10.44
CA GLN A 216 1.04 4.32 9.19
C GLN A 216 1.99 4.16 8.00
N LEU A 217 3.27 4.46 8.18
CA LEU A 217 4.26 4.30 7.12
C LEU A 217 4.46 2.82 6.75
N TYR A 218 4.38 1.94 7.76
CA TYR A 218 4.43 0.50 7.53
C TYR A 218 3.21 0.01 6.75
N LEU A 219 2.02 0.47 7.12
CA LEU A 219 0.77 0.16 6.43
C LEU A 219 0.83 0.57 4.95
N ASP A 220 1.27 1.80 4.67
CA ASP A 220 1.43 2.29 3.29
C ASP A 220 2.43 1.44 2.49
N TYR A 221 3.53 1.03 3.14
CA TYR A 221 4.55 0.16 2.56
C TYR A 221 4.00 -1.24 2.28
N GLU A 222 3.32 -1.86 3.26
CA GLU A 222 2.78 -3.23 3.13
C GLU A 222 1.68 -3.28 2.06
N ILE A 223 0.73 -2.33 2.04
CA ILE A 223 -0.31 -2.21 1.01
C ILE A 223 0.31 -2.08 -0.39
N SER A 224 1.34 -1.24 -0.53
CA SER A 224 2.04 -1.08 -1.81
C SER A 224 2.73 -2.37 -2.25
N THR A 225 3.30 -3.11 -1.31
CA THR A 225 3.97 -4.39 -1.56
C THR A 225 2.97 -5.47 -1.96
N LEU A 226 1.82 -5.55 -1.27
CA LEU A 226 0.75 -6.49 -1.59
C LEU A 226 0.16 -6.23 -2.98
N LYS A 227 -0.08 -4.96 -3.34
CA LYS A 227 -0.49 -4.57 -4.70
C LYS A 227 0.55 -5.01 -5.74
N GLU A 228 1.83 -4.78 -5.47
CA GLU A 228 2.88 -5.18 -6.40
C GLU A 228 2.96 -6.71 -6.56
N GLN A 229 2.85 -7.46 -5.47
CA GLN A 229 2.82 -8.92 -5.51
C GLN A 229 1.61 -9.43 -6.29
N TYR A 230 0.44 -8.84 -6.07
CA TYR A 230 -0.77 -9.19 -6.79
C TYR A 230 -0.62 -8.96 -8.30
N CYS A 231 -0.15 -7.78 -8.70
CA CYS A 231 0.01 -7.39 -10.11
C CYS A 231 1.11 -8.17 -10.84
N ASN A 232 2.12 -8.69 -10.12
CA ASN A 232 3.21 -9.45 -10.72
C ASN A 232 2.89 -10.94 -10.90
N ASP A 233 1.81 -11.45 -10.29
CA ASP A 233 1.40 -12.85 -10.41
C ASP A 233 0.25 -13.02 -11.43
N LEU A 234 0.61 -13.08 -12.71
CA LEU A 234 -0.34 -13.28 -13.80
C LEU A 234 -1.02 -14.65 -13.82
N THR A 235 -0.69 -15.54 -12.87
CA THR A 235 -1.38 -16.82 -12.71
C THR A 235 -2.66 -16.71 -11.87
N ARG A 236 -2.86 -15.59 -11.20
CA ARG A 236 -4.06 -15.31 -10.40
C ARG A 236 -5.29 -15.15 -11.29
N GLU A 237 -6.43 -15.53 -10.74
CA GLU A 237 -7.69 -15.39 -11.45
C GLU A 237 -7.96 -13.92 -11.81
N GLY A 238 -8.32 -13.68 -13.06
CA GLY A 238 -8.59 -12.33 -13.59
C GLY A 238 -7.34 -11.52 -13.99
N MET A 239 -6.12 -11.93 -13.62
CA MET A 239 -4.89 -11.18 -13.92
C MET A 239 -4.28 -11.53 -15.30
N LYS A 240 -4.84 -12.52 -15.99
CA LYS A 240 -4.39 -12.83 -17.35
C LYS A 240 -4.72 -11.69 -18.31
N LEU A 241 -3.69 -11.12 -18.92
CA LEU A 241 -3.84 -10.04 -19.88
C LEU A 241 -4.26 -10.58 -21.25
N THR A 242 -5.11 -9.82 -21.95
CA THR A 242 -5.43 -10.03 -23.35
C THR A 242 -4.84 -8.90 -24.20
N GLU A 243 -4.53 -9.20 -25.46
CA GLU A 243 -4.04 -8.16 -26.39
C GLU A 243 -5.06 -7.03 -26.59
N ALA A 244 -6.36 -7.31 -26.44
CA ALA A 244 -7.40 -6.30 -26.54
C ALA A 244 -7.32 -5.30 -25.38
N GLU A 245 -7.17 -5.76 -24.12
CA GLU A 245 -7.00 -4.92 -22.96
C GLU A 245 -5.73 -4.07 -23.03
N VAL A 246 -4.64 -4.68 -23.49
CA VAL A 246 -3.35 -3.98 -23.68
C VAL A 246 -3.50 -2.88 -24.73
N LEU A 247 -4.15 -3.16 -25.85
CA LEU A 247 -4.36 -2.18 -26.92
C LEU A 247 -5.29 -1.05 -26.46
N GLU A 248 -6.40 -1.37 -25.81
CA GLU A 248 -7.34 -0.39 -25.26
C GLU A 248 -6.66 0.55 -24.25
N CYS A 249 -5.87 0.01 -23.34
CA CYS A 249 -5.11 0.80 -22.39
C CYS A 249 -4.06 1.69 -23.09
N TYR A 250 -3.37 1.16 -24.10
CA TYR A 250 -2.41 1.94 -24.88
C TYR A 250 -3.09 3.11 -25.62
N GLU A 251 -4.24 2.89 -26.22
CA GLU A 251 -4.99 3.92 -26.98
C GLU A 251 -5.67 4.96 -26.08
N SER A 252 -5.82 4.67 -24.77
CA SER A 252 -6.51 5.55 -23.82
C SER A 252 -5.75 6.84 -23.47
N ARG A 253 -4.43 6.88 -23.70
CA ARG A 253 -3.57 8.04 -23.38
C ARG A 253 -2.24 7.99 -24.14
N ASP A 254 -1.52 9.12 -24.12
CA ASP A 254 -0.16 9.20 -24.63
C ASP A 254 0.84 8.56 -23.64
N TRP A 255 1.80 7.82 -24.20
CA TRP A 255 2.88 7.15 -23.47
C TRP A 255 4.21 7.82 -23.77
N ILE A 256 4.62 8.76 -22.92
CA ILE A 256 5.81 9.59 -23.12
C ILE A 256 6.91 9.12 -22.15
N PHE A 257 8.09 8.78 -22.67
CA PHE A 257 9.23 8.30 -21.90
C PHE A 257 10.48 9.14 -22.15
N GLY A 258 11.29 9.30 -21.11
CA GLY A 258 12.67 9.79 -21.26
C GLY A 258 12.82 11.25 -21.73
N GLY A 259 11.78 12.10 -21.52
CA GLY A 259 11.82 13.49 -21.95
C GLY A 259 11.56 13.71 -23.45
N ASN A 260 11.15 12.68 -24.18
CA ASN A 260 10.59 12.85 -25.51
C ASN A 260 9.23 13.55 -25.42
N GLU A 261 8.89 14.35 -26.46
CA GLU A 261 7.56 14.96 -26.57
C GLU A 261 6.60 14.08 -27.39
N GLU A 262 7.10 13.02 -28.02
CA GLU A 262 6.32 12.13 -28.89
C GLU A 262 5.83 10.90 -28.13
N ASN A 263 4.63 10.47 -28.51
CA ASN A 263 4.04 9.23 -28.00
C ASN A 263 4.88 8.04 -28.46
N ALA A 264 5.25 7.16 -27.52
CA ALA A 264 5.97 5.93 -27.82
C ALA A 264 5.06 4.93 -28.54
N ASP A 265 5.59 4.14 -29.44
CA ASP A 265 4.85 3.04 -30.05
C ASP A 265 4.52 1.95 -29.00
N LEU A 266 3.54 1.09 -29.32
CA LEU A 266 3.09 0.04 -28.42
C LEU A 266 4.22 -0.94 -28.05
N GLU A 267 5.17 -1.21 -28.93
CA GLU A 267 6.27 -2.13 -28.63
C GLU A 267 7.17 -1.56 -27.53
N THR A 268 7.49 -0.28 -27.63
CA THR A 268 8.27 0.46 -26.61
C THR A 268 7.50 0.62 -25.31
N ALA A 269 6.19 0.90 -25.37
CA ALA A 269 5.35 1.16 -24.22
C ALA A 269 4.83 -0.13 -23.54
N ARG A 270 4.89 -1.29 -24.20
CA ARG A 270 4.19 -2.52 -23.81
C ARG A 270 4.31 -2.88 -22.34
N VAL A 271 5.51 -2.88 -21.78
CA VAL A 271 5.73 -3.25 -20.37
C VAL A 271 5.00 -2.30 -19.41
N ALA A 272 5.00 -1.01 -19.72
CA ALA A 272 4.31 -0.02 -18.89
C ALA A 272 2.78 -0.11 -19.04
N VAL A 273 2.31 -0.40 -20.27
CA VAL A 273 0.88 -0.62 -20.57
C VAL A 273 0.37 -1.87 -19.85
N GLU A 274 1.07 -2.99 -19.96
CA GLU A 274 0.71 -4.25 -19.29
C GLU A 274 0.66 -4.06 -17.77
N ARG A 275 1.62 -3.33 -17.21
CA ARG A 275 1.60 -2.99 -15.77
C ARG A 275 0.38 -2.15 -15.40
N GLU A 276 0.04 -1.16 -16.21
CA GLU A 276 -1.14 -0.30 -15.98
C GLU A 276 -2.44 -1.11 -16.01
N VAL A 277 -2.57 -2.04 -16.98
CA VAL A 277 -3.74 -2.94 -17.05
C VAL A 277 -3.82 -3.81 -15.78
N CYS A 278 -2.70 -4.35 -15.30
CA CYS A 278 -2.68 -5.10 -14.04
C CYS A 278 -3.10 -4.25 -12.84
N GLU A 279 -2.61 -3.00 -12.76
CA GLU A 279 -2.98 -2.08 -11.69
C GLU A 279 -4.47 -1.72 -11.77
N GLN A 280 -5.04 -1.52 -12.95
CA GLN A 280 -6.47 -1.27 -13.15
C GLN A 280 -7.32 -2.46 -12.68
N LYS A 281 -6.96 -3.68 -13.08
CA LYS A 281 -7.66 -4.90 -12.63
C LYS A 281 -7.60 -5.08 -11.12
N TYR A 282 -6.46 -4.79 -10.50
CA TYR A 282 -6.33 -4.80 -9.05
C TYR A 282 -7.26 -3.76 -8.41
N ASP A 283 -7.25 -2.52 -8.90
CA ASP A 283 -8.05 -1.44 -8.36
C ASP A 283 -9.56 -1.71 -8.53
N GLU A 284 -9.97 -2.32 -9.66
CA GLU A 284 -11.35 -2.79 -9.87
C GLU A 284 -11.73 -3.88 -8.86
N LYS A 285 -10.85 -4.85 -8.61
CA LYS A 285 -11.09 -5.92 -7.64
C LYS A 285 -11.23 -5.37 -6.23
N ILE A 286 -10.37 -4.42 -5.82
CA ILE A 286 -10.47 -3.76 -4.52
C ILE A 286 -11.76 -2.96 -4.42
N THR A 287 -12.11 -2.17 -5.44
CA THR A 287 -13.37 -1.41 -5.49
C THR A 287 -14.60 -2.32 -5.35
N GLN A 288 -14.57 -3.50 -5.96
CA GLN A 288 -15.63 -4.48 -5.80
C GLN A 288 -15.74 -4.95 -4.35
N LEU A 289 -14.62 -5.31 -3.71
CA LEU A 289 -14.60 -5.76 -2.31
C LEU A 289 -15.04 -4.65 -1.36
N GLU A 290 -14.65 -3.40 -1.59
CA GLU A 290 -15.13 -2.24 -0.82
C GLU A 290 -16.66 -2.08 -0.94
N ASN A 291 -17.21 -2.21 -2.15
CA ASN A 291 -18.65 -2.09 -2.39
C ASN A 291 -19.46 -3.24 -1.77
N ASP A 292 -18.89 -4.44 -1.74
CA ASP A 292 -19.51 -5.63 -1.13
C ASP A 292 -19.39 -5.59 0.40
N SER A 293 -18.47 -4.80 0.96
CA SER A 293 -18.24 -4.67 2.39
C SER A 293 -19.35 -3.86 3.05
N GLN A 294 -20.13 -4.51 3.90
CA GLN A 294 -21.18 -3.86 4.67
C GLN A 294 -20.62 -3.18 5.90
N VAL A 295 -21.06 -1.95 6.15
CA VAL A 295 -20.75 -1.22 7.39
C VAL A 295 -21.93 -1.37 8.34
N ASN A 296 -21.67 -1.90 9.53
CA ASN A 296 -22.66 -2.04 10.60
C ASN A 296 -22.16 -1.30 11.84
N GLY A 297 -23.04 -0.54 12.46
CA GLY A 297 -22.74 0.26 13.65
C GLY A 297 -23.61 1.52 13.69
N ASP A 298 -23.57 2.21 14.82
CA ASP A 298 -24.24 3.50 14.98
C ASP A 298 -23.29 4.63 14.55
N MET A 299 -23.46 5.11 13.31
CA MET A 299 -22.62 6.18 12.75
C MET A 299 -22.69 7.48 13.55
N GLU A 300 -23.80 7.76 14.25
CA GLU A 300 -23.86 8.92 15.15
C GLU A 300 -22.92 8.76 16.35
N GLN A 301 -22.81 7.54 16.91
CA GLN A 301 -21.83 7.25 17.96
C GLN A 301 -20.39 7.29 17.43
N VAL A 302 -20.14 6.78 16.23
CA VAL A 302 -18.83 6.85 15.57
C VAL A 302 -18.40 8.31 15.36
N SER A 303 -19.28 9.15 14.84
CA SER A 303 -19.02 10.57 14.62
C SER A 303 -18.77 11.32 15.93
N ARG A 304 -19.55 11.03 16.98
CA ARG A 304 -19.29 11.59 18.33
C ARG A 304 -17.97 11.10 18.93
N PHE A 305 -17.59 9.87 18.65
CA PHE A 305 -16.28 9.34 19.05
C PHE A 305 -15.15 10.06 18.31
N THR A 306 -15.32 10.29 17.01
CA THR A 306 -14.42 11.09 16.18
C THR A 306 -14.20 12.47 16.78
N LEU A 307 -15.28 13.23 17.01
CA LEU A 307 -15.21 14.58 17.58
C LEU A 307 -14.44 14.65 18.91
N LYS A 308 -14.58 13.63 19.76
CA LYS A 308 -13.89 13.58 21.06
C LYS A 308 -12.39 13.31 20.97
N ASN A 309 -11.91 12.84 19.82
CA ASN A 309 -10.53 12.38 19.63
C ASN A 309 -9.78 13.14 18.52
N ILE A 310 -10.39 14.15 17.91
CA ILE A 310 -9.71 15.12 17.05
C ILE A 310 -8.85 16.01 17.95
N GLU A 311 -7.57 16.19 17.61
CA GLU A 311 -6.59 17.05 18.29
C GLU A 311 -6.58 18.47 17.70
#